data_845f9841abf11260938d47298d9f58bf
#
_entry.id   845f9841abf11260938d47298d9f58bf
#
_cell.length_a   1.000
_cell.length_b   1.000
_cell.length_c   1.000
_cell.angle_alpha   90.00
_cell.angle_beta   90.00
_cell.angle_gamma   90.00
#
_symmetry.space_group_name_H-M   'P 1'
#
loop_
_entity.id
_entity.type
_entity.pdbx_description
1 polymer ?
#
loop_
_entity_poly.entity_id
_entity_poly.type
_entity_poly.pdbx_seq_one_letter_code
_entity_poly.pdbx_strand_id
1 'polypeptide(L)'
;MKNLFKWSALVAVTVLILIGLFVWLVASGSDETTVYKENDFFSYHTLTDKDIENAPRITDNYYFEAHPGDGYSPSNSIIFKGATDTASLQAYLEKLGHVKQKRSLGEKEVWAKPDKSNGNMFYLYSNPATGEIELTKVLNN
;
A
#
# COMPACT_ATOMS: atom_id res chain seq x y z
N MET A 1 18.20 50.04 11.93
CA MET A 1 16.77 49.72 12.12
C MET A 1 16.05 49.36 10.83
N LYS A 2 16.25 50.11 9.73
CA LYS A 2 15.58 49.77 8.46
C LYS A 2 15.95 48.39 7.94
N ASN A 3 17.20 47.93 8.12
CA ASN A 3 17.64 46.63 7.65
C ASN A 3 17.06 45.48 8.49
N LEU A 4 16.84 45.68 9.77
CA LEU A 4 16.22 44.68 10.64
C LEU A 4 14.76 44.44 10.27
N PHE A 5 14.02 45.50 9.93
CA PHE A 5 12.64 45.37 9.52
C PHE A 5 12.51 44.61 8.18
N LYS A 6 13.39 44.89 7.21
CA LYS A 6 13.41 44.17 5.94
C LYS A 6 13.75 42.70 6.10
N TRP A 7 14.67 42.37 7.00
CA TRP A 7 15.05 41.00 7.32
C TRP A 7 13.89 40.24 7.98
N SER A 8 13.19 40.87 8.92
CA SER A 8 12.04 40.26 9.59
C SER A 8 10.92 39.96 8.61
N ALA A 9 10.64 40.87 7.68
CA ALA A 9 9.64 40.68 6.63
C ALA A 9 10.03 39.51 5.70
N LEU A 10 11.31 39.44 5.32
CA LEU A 10 11.82 38.39 4.45
C LEU A 10 11.70 37.02 5.11
N VAL A 11 12.08 36.91 6.38
CA VAL A 11 11.98 35.67 7.15
C VAL A 11 10.51 35.24 7.29
N ALA A 12 9.61 36.18 7.58
CA ALA A 12 8.19 35.89 7.73
C ALA A 12 7.59 35.34 6.43
N VAL A 13 7.92 35.93 5.28
CA VAL A 13 7.47 35.48 3.96
C VAL A 13 8.01 34.09 3.66
N THR A 14 9.29 33.83 3.93
CA THR A 14 9.92 32.52 3.72
C THR A 14 9.23 31.44 4.54
N VAL A 15 8.94 31.72 5.82
CA VAL A 15 8.24 30.77 6.70
C VAL A 15 6.85 30.45 6.17
N LEU A 16 6.11 31.47 5.72
CA LEU A 16 4.77 31.28 5.15
C LEU A 16 4.80 30.41 3.89
N ILE A 17 5.78 30.62 3.01
CA ILE A 17 5.95 29.80 1.80
C ILE A 17 6.24 28.33 2.19
N LEU A 18 7.14 28.11 3.15
CA LEU A 18 7.47 26.75 3.59
C LEU A 18 6.26 26.05 4.21
N ILE A 19 5.47 26.75 5.02
CA ILE A 19 4.25 26.19 5.60
C ILE A 19 3.24 25.83 4.51
N GLY A 20 3.05 26.72 3.53
CA GLY A 20 2.16 26.49 2.40
C GLY A 20 2.57 25.29 1.57
N LEU A 21 3.87 25.14 1.28
CA LEU A 21 4.40 23.98 0.56
C LEU A 21 4.20 22.70 1.35
N PHE A 22 4.43 22.72 2.66
CA PHE A 22 4.25 21.55 3.52
C PHE A 22 2.78 21.11 3.55
N VAL A 23 1.86 22.04 3.72
CA VAL A 23 0.41 21.75 3.71
C VAL A 23 -0.01 21.21 2.35
N TRP A 24 0.49 21.77 1.28
CA TRP A 24 0.19 21.30 -0.09
C TRP A 24 0.71 19.87 -0.30
N LEU A 25 1.93 19.55 0.13
CA LEU A 25 2.50 18.21 0.02
C LEU A 25 1.69 17.18 0.80
N VAL A 26 1.29 17.52 2.03
CA VAL A 26 0.47 16.63 2.86
C VAL A 26 -0.90 16.41 2.22
N ALA A 27 -1.54 17.48 1.75
CA ALA A 27 -2.86 17.39 1.13
C ALA A 27 -2.83 16.62 -0.18
N SER A 28 -1.82 16.84 -1.03
CA SER A 28 -1.72 16.15 -2.31
C SER A 28 -1.31 14.68 -2.17
N GLY A 29 -0.63 14.32 -1.08
CA GLY A 29 -0.21 12.94 -0.83
C GLY A 29 -1.26 12.09 -0.11
N SER A 30 -2.34 12.68 0.40
CA SER A 30 -3.31 11.97 1.22
C SER A 30 -4.18 10.97 0.44
N ASP A 31 -4.37 11.20 -0.86
CA ASP A 31 -5.24 10.38 -1.71
C ASP A 31 -4.46 9.49 -2.67
N GLU A 32 -3.13 9.55 -2.65
CA GLU A 32 -2.29 8.84 -3.60
C GLU A 32 -1.73 7.54 -3.04
N THR A 33 -1.60 6.55 -3.91
CA THR A 33 -0.90 5.30 -3.60
C THR A 33 0.57 5.59 -3.31
N THR A 34 1.05 5.11 -2.18
CA THR A 34 2.47 5.17 -1.83
C THR A 34 3.14 3.89 -2.27
N VAL A 35 4.16 4.00 -3.13
CA VAL A 35 4.98 2.87 -3.57
C VAL A 35 6.29 2.91 -2.77
N TYR A 36 6.65 1.77 -2.15
CA TYR A 36 7.86 1.70 -1.33
C TYR A 36 8.45 0.30 -1.37
N LYS A 37 9.71 0.20 -0.96
CA LYS A 37 10.43 -1.10 -0.89
C LYS A 37 10.73 -1.45 0.57
N GLU A 38 11.11 -2.70 0.79
CA GLU A 38 11.44 -3.21 2.13
C GLU A 38 12.60 -2.41 2.78
N ASN A 39 13.55 -1.92 1.97
CA ASN A 39 14.66 -1.11 2.46
C ASN A 39 14.28 0.35 2.77
N ASP A 40 13.08 0.78 2.41
CA ASP A 40 12.50 2.05 2.86
C ASP A 40 11.98 1.88 4.29
N PHE A 41 12.89 1.90 5.24
CA PHE A 41 12.66 1.49 6.62
C PHE A 41 11.40 2.12 7.23
N PHE A 42 11.28 3.44 7.13
CA PHE A 42 10.15 4.16 7.73
C PHE A 42 8.82 3.76 7.10
N SER A 43 8.74 3.80 5.77
CA SER A 43 7.50 3.44 5.05
C SER A 43 7.15 1.97 5.26
N TYR A 44 8.14 1.09 5.21
CA TYR A 44 7.93 -0.34 5.40
C TYR A 44 7.34 -0.65 6.77
N HIS A 45 7.89 -0.07 7.85
CA HIS A 45 7.43 -0.35 9.19
C HIS A 45 6.13 0.37 9.58
N THR A 46 5.80 1.48 8.92
CA THR A 46 4.59 2.25 9.24
C THR A 46 3.39 1.93 8.35
N LEU A 47 3.63 1.56 7.09
CA LEU A 47 2.55 1.39 6.11
C LEU A 47 2.20 -0.07 5.83
N THR A 48 3.10 -1.02 6.13
CA THR A 48 2.89 -2.41 5.77
C THR A 48 1.99 -3.11 6.79
N ASP A 49 0.91 -3.71 6.31
CA ASP A 49 0.05 -4.57 7.11
C ASP A 49 0.80 -5.85 7.49
N LYS A 50 0.53 -6.36 8.68
CA LYS A 50 1.21 -7.53 9.24
C LYS A 50 1.11 -8.76 8.34
N ASP A 51 -0.04 -9.00 7.76
CA ASP A 51 -0.26 -10.14 6.87
C ASP A 51 0.47 -10.00 5.55
N ILE A 52 0.62 -8.77 5.04
CA ILE A 52 1.41 -8.48 3.84
C ILE A 52 2.90 -8.59 4.16
N GLU A 53 3.33 -8.08 5.32
CA GLU A 53 4.72 -8.20 5.78
C GLU A 53 5.17 -9.66 5.89
N ASN A 54 4.29 -10.53 6.40
CA ASN A 54 4.59 -11.94 6.63
C ASN A 54 4.32 -12.83 5.42
N ALA A 55 3.84 -12.28 4.30
CA ALA A 55 3.62 -13.06 3.09
C ALA A 55 4.92 -13.68 2.58
N PRO A 56 4.90 -14.92 2.07
CA PRO A 56 6.12 -15.55 1.56
C PRO A 56 6.68 -14.77 0.38
N ARG A 57 8.00 -14.62 0.35
CA ARG A 57 8.70 -13.95 -0.74
C ARG A 57 8.95 -14.95 -1.86
N ILE A 58 8.13 -14.92 -2.89
CA ILE A 58 8.19 -15.88 -4.00
C ILE A 58 9.25 -15.51 -5.04
N THR A 59 9.71 -14.25 -5.03
CA THR A 59 10.85 -13.79 -5.83
C THR A 59 11.67 -12.80 -5.03
N ASP A 60 12.89 -12.50 -5.47
CA ASP A 60 13.76 -11.50 -4.83
C ASP A 60 13.43 -10.07 -5.27
N ASN A 61 12.65 -9.92 -6.33
CA ASN A 61 12.29 -8.61 -6.88
C ASN A 61 10.83 -8.30 -6.57
N TYR A 62 10.61 -7.48 -5.55
CA TYR A 62 9.27 -7.11 -5.12
C TYR A 62 9.25 -5.71 -4.53
N TYR A 63 8.06 -5.12 -4.49
CA TYR A 63 7.83 -3.83 -3.86
C TYR A 63 6.43 -3.81 -3.25
N PHE A 64 6.12 -2.76 -2.50
CA PHE A 64 4.86 -2.61 -1.78
C PHE A 64 4.10 -1.39 -2.26
N GLU A 65 2.77 -1.44 -2.11
CA GLU A 65 1.89 -0.29 -2.32
C GLU A 65 0.93 -0.16 -1.15
N ALA A 66 0.70 1.07 -0.71
CA ALA A 66 -0.28 1.39 0.31
C ALA A 66 -1.26 2.41 -0.22
N HIS A 67 -2.55 2.08 -0.16
CA HIS A 67 -3.65 2.97 -0.53
C HIS A 67 -4.34 3.47 0.72
N PRO A 68 -4.50 4.79 0.90
CA PRO A 68 -5.11 5.34 2.13
C PRO A 68 -6.62 5.15 2.23
N GLY A 69 -7.30 4.81 1.14
CA GLY A 69 -8.73 4.58 1.15
C GLY A 69 -9.56 5.84 1.12
N ASP A 70 -9.57 6.53 -0.01
CA ASP A 70 -10.40 7.72 -0.22
C ASP A 70 -11.72 7.30 -0.86
N GLY A 71 -12.81 7.31 -0.07
CA GLY A 71 -14.12 6.86 -0.53
C GLY A 71 -14.26 5.35 -0.68
N TYR A 72 -13.22 4.58 -0.34
CA TYR A 72 -13.21 3.12 -0.34
C TYR A 72 -12.25 2.64 0.74
N SER A 73 -12.29 1.34 1.03
CA SER A 73 -11.44 0.77 2.10
C SER A 73 -9.96 0.90 1.78
N PRO A 74 -9.12 1.24 2.76
CA PRO A 74 -7.68 1.25 2.55
C PRO A 74 -7.17 -0.16 2.21
N SER A 75 -6.06 -0.23 1.49
CA SER A 75 -5.46 -1.51 1.10
C SER A 75 -3.95 -1.44 1.15
N ASN A 76 -3.34 -2.62 1.29
CA ASN A 76 -1.89 -2.78 1.26
C ASN A 76 -1.56 -3.96 0.36
N SER A 77 -0.56 -3.81 -0.49
CA SER A 77 -0.20 -4.81 -1.51
C SER A 77 1.29 -5.09 -1.49
N ILE A 78 1.65 -6.32 -1.86
CA ILE A 78 3.01 -6.69 -2.23
C ILE A 78 2.97 -7.18 -3.68
N ILE A 79 3.86 -6.66 -4.52
CA ILE A 79 3.92 -6.96 -5.95
C ILE A 79 5.26 -7.64 -6.24
N PHE A 80 5.20 -8.86 -6.76
CA PHE A 80 6.38 -9.64 -7.14
C PHE A 80 6.60 -9.57 -8.64
N LYS A 81 7.86 -9.37 -9.05
CA LYS A 81 8.26 -9.39 -10.46
C LYS A 81 9.05 -10.66 -10.77
N GLY A 82 8.88 -11.17 -11.98
CA GLY A 82 9.55 -12.41 -12.38
C GLY A 82 8.97 -13.64 -11.71
N ALA A 83 7.68 -13.61 -11.37
CA ALA A 83 6.97 -14.69 -10.71
C ALA A 83 5.99 -15.35 -11.68
N THR A 84 5.88 -16.67 -11.60
CA THR A 84 4.99 -17.44 -12.47
C THR A 84 4.01 -18.33 -11.72
N ASP A 85 4.18 -18.50 -10.40
CA ASP A 85 3.41 -19.46 -9.61
C ASP A 85 2.86 -18.78 -8.35
N THR A 86 1.56 -18.92 -8.13
CA THR A 86 0.85 -18.38 -6.96
C THR A 86 0.65 -19.40 -5.85
N ALA A 87 1.13 -20.63 -6.00
CA ALA A 87 0.83 -21.72 -5.05
C ALA A 87 1.23 -21.38 -3.62
N SER A 88 2.40 -20.78 -3.40
CA SER A 88 2.87 -20.41 -2.06
C SER A 88 1.99 -19.34 -1.43
N LEU A 89 1.51 -18.38 -2.21
CA LEU A 89 0.61 -17.34 -1.73
C LEU A 89 -0.77 -17.89 -1.41
N GLN A 90 -1.27 -18.80 -2.23
CA GLN A 90 -2.55 -19.47 -1.98
C GLN A 90 -2.48 -20.29 -0.69
N ALA A 91 -1.41 -21.05 -0.49
CA ALA A 91 -1.19 -21.82 0.74
C ALA A 91 -1.12 -20.90 1.95
N TYR A 92 -0.48 -19.75 1.82
CA TYR A 92 -0.40 -18.76 2.89
C TYR A 92 -1.79 -18.22 3.26
N LEU A 93 -2.62 -17.90 2.29
CA LEU A 93 -3.98 -17.42 2.51
C LEU A 93 -4.85 -18.49 3.19
N GLU A 94 -4.70 -19.76 2.79
CA GLU A 94 -5.38 -20.89 3.43
C GLU A 94 -4.94 -21.05 4.89
N LYS A 95 -3.66 -20.88 5.16
CA LYS A 95 -3.11 -20.94 6.52
C LYS A 95 -3.69 -19.84 7.40
N LEU A 96 -3.98 -18.66 6.84
CA LEU A 96 -4.63 -17.56 7.55
C LEU A 96 -6.13 -17.79 7.75
N GLY A 97 -6.68 -18.85 7.18
CA GLY A 97 -8.10 -19.19 7.32
C GLY A 97 -8.98 -18.61 6.22
N HIS A 98 -8.40 -18.13 5.15
CA HIS A 98 -9.14 -17.58 4.01
C HIS A 98 -9.44 -18.67 3.00
N VAL A 99 -10.58 -18.53 2.30
CA VAL A 99 -11.02 -19.47 1.27
C VAL A 99 -11.24 -18.69 -0.03
N LYS A 100 -10.80 -19.28 -1.13
CA LYS A 100 -11.02 -18.69 -2.46
C LYS A 100 -12.50 -18.67 -2.75
N GLN A 101 -13.01 -17.50 -3.12
CA GLN A 101 -14.41 -17.31 -3.46
C GLN A 101 -14.67 -17.69 -4.92
N LYS A 102 -15.91 -18.05 -5.23
CA LYS A 102 -16.33 -18.35 -6.60
C LYS A 102 -16.33 -17.09 -7.47
N ARG A 103 -16.66 -15.94 -6.85
CA ARG A 103 -16.64 -14.65 -7.54
C ARG A 103 -15.21 -14.19 -7.71
N SER A 104 -14.95 -13.42 -8.76
CA SER A 104 -13.68 -12.77 -8.99
C SER A 104 -13.92 -11.30 -9.31
N LEU A 105 -12.92 -10.47 -9.05
CA LEU A 105 -12.95 -9.04 -9.40
C LEU A 105 -12.09 -8.86 -10.64
N GLY A 106 -12.70 -9.01 -11.84
CA GLY A 106 -11.94 -9.09 -13.08
C GLY A 106 -11.08 -10.35 -13.11
N GLU A 107 -9.77 -10.16 -13.26
CA GLU A 107 -8.80 -11.26 -13.24
C GLU A 107 -8.25 -11.57 -11.85
N LYS A 108 -8.71 -10.84 -10.82
CA LYS A 108 -8.25 -11.01 -9.45
C LYS A 108 -9.07 -12.07 -8.72
N GLU A 109 -8.38 -13.03 -8.10
CA GLU A 109 -9.03 -13.98 -7.21
C GLU A 109 -9.40 -13.29 -5.91
N VAL A 110 -10.58 -13.59 -5.38
CA VAL A 110 -11.06 -13.04 -4.09
C VAL A 110 -10.96 -14.12 -3.03
N TRP A 111 -10.29 -13.81 -1.94
CA TRP A 111 -10.11 -14.70 -0.79
C TRP A 111 -10.72 -14.05 0.46
N ALA A 112 -11.56 -14.77 1.17
CA ALA A 112 -12.25 -14.27 2.36
C ALA A 112 -12.44 -15.36 3.40
N LYS A 113 -12.64 -14.96 4.65
CA LYS A 113 -12.98 -15.91 5.72
C LYS A 113 -14.47 -16.25 5.64
N PRO A 114 -14.83 -17.54 5.65
CA PRO A 114 -16.22 -17.94 5.45
C PRO A 114 -17.18 -17.52 6.58
N ASP A 115 -16.64 -17.34 7.79
CA ASP A 115 -17.44 -17.01 8.99
C ASP A 115 -17.54 -15.50 9.27
N LYS A 116 -16.89 -14.67 8.47
CA LYS A 116 -16.88 -13.21 8.66
C LYS A 116 -17.12 -12.48 7.35
N SER A 117 -18.37 -12.15 7.08
CA SER A 117 -18.75 -11.42 5.87
C SER A 117 -18.17 -10.02 5.80
N ASN A 118 -17.79 -9.43 6.94
CA ASN A 118 -17.22 -8.08 7.04
C ASN A 118 -15.74 -8.09 7.41
N GLY A 119 -15.07 -9.25 7.31
CA GLY A 119 -13.65 -9.37 7.62
C GLY A 119 -12.78 -8.85 6.50
N ASN A 120 -11.49 -8.79 6.78
CA ASN A 120 -10.50 -8.42 5.78
C ASN A 120 -10.51 -9.42 4.63
N MET A 121 -10.32 -8.91 3.42
CA MET A 121 -10.31 -9.72 2.20
C MET A 121 -8.97 -9.58 1.52
N PHE A 122 -8.57 -10.63 0.78
CA PHE A 122 -7.39 -10.60 -0.06
C PHE A 122 -7.78 -10.72 -1.52
N TYR A 123 -7.03 -10.02 -2.37
CA TYR A 123 -7.08 -10.18 -3.82
C TYR A 123 -5.75 -10.74 -4.27
N LEU A 124 -5.77 -11.78 -5.09
CA LEU A 124 -4.57 -12.38 -5.67
C LEU A 124 -4.66 -12.30 -7.19
N TYR A 125 -3.68 -11.63 -7.78
CA TYR A 125 -3.64 -11.38 -9.22
C TYR A 125 -2.32 -11.90 -9.78
N SER A 126 -2.41 -12.57 -10.94
CA SER A 126 -1.24 -13.05 -11.67
C SER A 126 -1.35 -12.61 -13.12
N ASN A 127 -0.30 -11.97 -13.63
CA ASN A 127 -0.19 -11.58 -15.02
C ASN A 127 0.96 -12.35 -15.68
N PRO A 128 0.68 -13.47 -16.37
CA PRO A 128 1.74 -14.27 -16.99
C PRO A 128 2.46 -13.56 -18.13
N ALA A 129 1.84 -12.55 -18.74
CA ALA A 129 2.47 -11.78 -19.81
C ALA A 129 3.61 -10.90 -19.30
N THR A 130 3.49 -10.35 -18.07
CA THR A 130 4.51 -9.48 -17.47
C THR A 130 5.33 -10.17 -16.40
N GLY A 131 4.91 -11.34 -15.93
CA GLY A 131 5.54 -12.04 -14.82
C GLY A 131 5.30 -11.38 -13.47
N GLU A 132 4.22 -10.59 -13.33
CA GLU A 132 3.87 -9.96 -12.08
C GLU A 132 2.79 -10.74 -11.33
N ILE A 133 2.99 -10.89 -10.01
CA ILE A 133 1.98 -11.44 -9.11
C ILE A 133 1.77 -10.41 -8.00
N GLU A 134 0.50 -10.09 -7.73
CA GLU A 134 0.12 -9.09 -6.74
C GLU A 134 -0.78 -9.71 -5.69
N LEU A 135 -0.42 -9.55 -4.42
CA LEU A 135 -1.25 -9.90 -3.28
C LEU A 135 -1.68 -8.63 -2.58
N THR A 136 -2.98 -8.38 -2.51
CA THR A 136 -3.56 -7.18 -1.91
C THR A 136 -4.46 -7.57 -0.74
N LYS A 137 -4.25 -6.92 0.41
CA LYS A 137 -5.16 -7.04 1.55
C LYS A 137 -6.00 -5.78 1.63
N VAL A 138 -7.31 -5.95 1.62
CA VAL A 138 -8.27 -4.85 1.83
C VAL A 138 -8.58 -4.77 3.32
N LEU A 139 -8.34 -3.60 3.90
CA LEU A 139 -8.52 -3.36 5.33
C LEU A 139 -9.95 -2.89 5.58
N ASN A 140 -10.80 -3.82 6.00
CA ASN A 140 -12.20 -3.57 6.30
C ASN A 140 -12.35 -3.36 7.80
N ASN A 141 -12.55 -2.12 8.20
CA ASN A 141 -12.77 -1.78 9.61
C ASN A 141 -14.26 -1.69 9.94
#